data_01d6edb56fd72221bf584852c68d2c9a
#
_entry.id   01d6edb56fd72221bf584852c68d2c9a
#
_cell.length_a   1.000
_cell.length_b   1.000
_cell.length_c   1.000
_cell.angle_alpha   90.00
_cell.angle_beta   90.00
_cell.angle_gamma   90.00
#
_symmetry.space_group_name_H-M   'P 1'
#
loop_
_entity.id
_entity.type
_entity.pdbx_description
1 polymer ?
#
loop_
_entity_poly.entity_id
_entity_poly.type
_entity_poly.pdbx_seq_one_letter_code
_entity_poly.pdbx_strand_id
1 'polypeptide(L)'
;FVMLDNGKVTGLPADPKFVIADGIEKYLLRDIKELEIEEITYAVDSWQNAGRPDGEKFKVSAGGSTWWCMFSQLKNREENPSWVCTLIPASDVLGNVTLQFLLVLAITAFSCIIAAIMALVISRKYTGPIDGLVQQVKALRNLDVKPQEHPKTTILEILHLAETNERMRNALDAFSRYVPIEIVRQLLNRGEAAKIGGKSADVTILFTDIEGFTSISENMPPMELALHLEEYFNIMLEELRIENTTVDKFIGDAIMAFWGAPIDNPKHAMSAVRAAWSCIQKLNELNKKWKDSGKQEFITRFGIASGEAVVGNVGASSRLNYTVLGDKVNLASRMEGLNKYYGTKILVTSSVVSQTKNAFMYRHVDRGAVKGKVQVEEIFELLGPFDQVSEDIRLYKELYEEAFSLYRKRDFSGAINCLDTLEPPYQEEMSVIRLKEACVGFIKTPPDNNWKGVRIFNR
;
A
#
# COMPACT_ATOMS: atom_id res chain seq x y z
N PHE A 1 68.23 7.38 -55.73
CA PHE A 1 69.46 7.64 -56.50
C PHE A 1 70.50 6.55 -56.22
N VAL A 2 71.51 6.47 -57.06
CA VAL A 2 72.60 5.49 -56.91
C VAL A 2 73.92 6.24 -56.88
N MET A 3 74.81 5.86 -55.94
CA MET A 3 76.13 6.47 -55.84
C MET A 3 77.24 5.38 -55.66
N LEU A 4 78.45 5.74 -56.08
CA LEU A 4 79.65 4.95 -55.85
C LEU A 4 80.14 5.19 -54.41
N ASP A 5 81.00 4.35 -53.90
CA ASP A 5 81.58 4.43 -52.58
C ASP A 5 82.40 5.71 -52.32
N ASN A 6 82.91 6.27 -53.40
CA ASN A 6 83.64 7.56 -53.40
C ASN A 6 82.75 8.80 -53.46
N GLY A 7 81.38 8.65 -53.31
CA GLY A 7 80.42 9.72 -53.27
C GLY A 7 79.97 10.26 -54.71
N LYS A 8 80.44 9.65 -55.78
CA LYS A 8 80.01 10.05 -57.14
C LYS A 8 78.66 9.39 -57.51
N VAL A 9 77.76 10.17 -58.08
CA VAL A 9 76.43 9.73 -58.46
C VAL A 9 76.47 8.98 -59.80
N THR A 10 75.95 7.78 -59.81
CA THR A 10 75.78 6.91 -61.00
C THR A 10 74.31 6.72 -61.39
N GLY A 11 73.36 7.03 -60.54
CA GLY A 11 71.93 7.07 -60.86
C GLY A 11 71.25 8.25 -60.15
N LEU A 12 70.62 9.11 -60.95
CA LEU A 12 69.97 10.31 -60.47
C LEU A 12 68.66 10.00 -59.75
N PRO A 13 68.25 10.83 -58.74
CA PRO A 13 66.95 10.68 -58.10
C PRO A 13 65.81 10.93 -59.08
N ALA A 14 64.67 10.38 -58.83
CA ALA A 14 63.43 10.56 -59.59
C ALA A 14 62.79 11.93 -59.30
N ASP A 15 63.56 12.99 -59.43
CA ASP A 15 63.13 14.37 -59.29
C ASP A 15 63.00 15.00 -60.68
N PRO A 16 61.96 15.76 -61.01
CA PRO A 16 61.77 16.41 -62.34
C PRO A 16 62.93 17.22 -62.75
N LYS A 17 63.73 17.78 -61.83
CA LYS A 17 64.97 18.58 -62.14
C LYS A 17 66.02 17.77 -62.92
N PHE A 18 66.01 16.44 -62.84
CA PHE A 18 67.00 15.52 -63.39
C PHE A 18 66.48 14.74 -64.63
N VAL A 19 65.19 14.89 -64.96
CA VAL A 19 64.56 14.13 -66.07
C VAL A 19 64.82 14.77 -67.44
N ILE A 20 65.30 16.02 -67.43
CA ILE A 20 65.66 16.77 -68.70
C ILE A 20 67.03 16.28 -69.23
N ALA A 21 67.14 16.03 -70.47
CA ALA A 21 68.35 15.45 -71.13
C ALA A 21 69.70 16.14 -70.74
N ASP A 22 69.72 17.45 -70.68
CA ASP A 22 70.92 18.21 -70.24
C ASP A 22 71.26 18.00 -68.74
N GLY A 23 70.24 17.58 -67.90
CA GLY A 23 70.38 17.26 -66.45
C GLY A 23 71.16 15.99 -66.23
N ILE A 24 70.97 14.99 -67.05
CA ILE A 24 71.64 13.70 -66.89
C ILE A 24 73.13 13.82 -67.08
N GLU A 25 73.59 14.45 -68.22
CA GLU A 25 75.01 14.63 -68.49
C GLU A 25 75.72 15.58 -67.53
N LYS A 26 74.99 16.56 -66.99
CA LYS A 26 75.54 17.55 -66.08
C LYS A 26 75.86 16.98 -64.65
N TYR A 27 75.12 16.03 -64.14
CA TYR A 27 75.18 15.56 -62.75
C TYR A 27 75.72 14.10 -62.59
N LEU A 28 75.77 13.30 -63.65
CA LEU A 28 76.36 11.96 -63.62
C LEU A 28 77.87 12.00 -63.31
N LEU A 29 78.36 11.16 -62.50
CA LEU A 29 79.73 11.01 -62.05
C LEU A 29 80.27 12.24 -61.25
N ARG A 30 79.45 13.20 -60.90
CA ARG A 30 79.76 14.29 -59.98
C ARG A 30 79.56 13.90 -58.51
N ASP A 31 80.09 14.72 -57.63
CA ASP A 31 79.91 14.54 -56.20
C ASP A 31 78.41 14.73 -55.82
N ILE A 32 77.92 13.94 -54.88
CA ILE A 32 76.53 14.01 -54.44
C ILE A 32 76.13 15.39 -53.90
N LYS A 33 77.09 16.14 -53.35
CA LYS A 33 76.83 17.48 -52.83
C LYS A 33 76.59 18.54 -53.96
N GLU A 34 77.00 18.23 -55.20
CA GLU A 34 76.73 19.10 -56.35
C GLU A 34 75.28 18.93 -56.87
N LEU A 35 74.51 17.96 -56.38
CA LEU A 35 73.10 17.86 -56.76
C LEU A 35 72.24 18.98 -56.18
N GLU A 36 72.75 19.68 -55.16
CA GLU A 36 72.04 20.77 -54.46
C GLU A 36 70.65 20.34 -53.92
N ILE A 37 70.53 19.10 -53.46
CA ILE A 37 69.33 18.61 -52.82
C ILE A 37 69.66 18.34 -51.35
N GLU A 38 69.11 19.20 -50.47
CA GLU A 38 69.43 19.16 -49.03
C GLU A 38 69.11 17.82 -48.41
N GLU A 39 67.98 17.21 -48.73
CA GLU A 39 67.50 15.94 -48.20
C GLU A 39 68.51 14.81 -48.49
N ILE A 40 69.05 14.82 -49.71
CA ILE A 40 70.04 13.79 -50.11
C ILE A 40 71.34 14.01 -49.40
N THR A 41 71.81 15.24 -49.33
CA THR A 41 73.05 15.62 -48.71
C THR A 41 73.04 15.23 -47.23
N TYR A 42 71.97 15.60 -46.49
CA TYR A 42 71.79 15.23 -45.08
C TYR A 42 71.62 13.71 -44.87
N ALA A 43 70.99 13.01 -45.80
CA ALA A 43 70.87 11.58 -45.76
C ALA A 43 72.22 10.85 -45.89
N VAL A 44 73.01 11.29 -46.83
CA VAL A 44 74.36 10.75 -47.09
C VAL A 44 75.29 11.05 -45.88
N ASP A 45 75.31 12.31 -45.43
CA ASP A 45 76.14 12.71 -44.30
C ASP A 45 75.73 11.92 -43.00
N SER A 46 74.46 11.76 -42.74
CA SER A 46 73.96 10.96 -41.64
C SER A 46 74.30 9.47 -41.73
N TRP A 47 74.22 8.91 -42.94
CA TRP A 47 74.59 7.51 -43.20
C TRP A 47 76.13 7.28 -43.04
N GLN A 48 76.93 8.23 -43.53
CA GLN A 48 78.36 8.16 -43.39
C GLN A 48 78.80 8.25 -41.90
N ASN A 49 78.18 9.19 -41.17
CA ASN A 49 78.47 9.40 -39.75
C ASN A 49 78.02 8.19 -38.89
N ALA A 50 77.04 7.42 -39.38
CA ALA A 50 76.56 6.20 -38.71
C ALA A 50 77.42 4.96 -39.05
N GLY A 51 78.49 5.10 -39.77
CA GLY A 51 79.39 4.00 -40.13
C GLY A 51 78.97 3.21 -41.36
N ARG A 52 78.17 3.77 -42.24
CA ARG A 52 77.67 3.17 -43.50
C ARG A 52 76.91 1.87 -43.36
N PRO A 53 75.86 1.80 -42.52
CA PRO A 53 75.09 0.59 -42.36
C PRO A 53 74.36 0.19 -43.66
N ASP A 54 74.45 -1.10 -44.03
CA ASP A 54 73.73 -1.68 -45.18
C ASP A 54 72.32 -2.13 -44.80
N GLY A 55 71.32 -1.65 -45.55
CA GLY A 55 69.91 -2.02 -45.39
C GLY A 55 69.20 -1.47 -44.14
N GLU A 56 69.86 -0.73 -43.29
CA GLU A 56 69.25 -0.13 -42.14
C GLU A 56 68.45 1.12 -42.46
N LYS A 57 67.25 1.23 -41.84
CA LYS A 57 66.34 2.38 -42.01
C LYS A 57 66.59 3.42 -40.95
N PHE A 58 66.76 4.64 -41.31
CA PHE A 58 66.94 5.77 -40.39
C PHE A 58 66.14 6.99 -40.84
N LYS A 59 65.95 7.95 -39.95
CA LYS A 59 65.23 9.19 -40.24
C LYS A 59 66.18 10.36 -40.37
N VAL A 60 65.93 11.21 -41.32
CA VAL A 60 66.65 12.47 -41.54
C VAL A 60 65.63 13.61 -41.61
N SER A 61 65.97 14.72 -40.95
CA SER A 61 65.17 15.95 -41.06
C SER A 61 65.94 16.95 -41.95
N ALA A 62 65.40 17.25 -43.11
CA ALA A 62 65.92 18.16 -44.06
C ALA A 62 64.81 18.87 -44.84
N GLY A 63 65.01 20.11 -45.27
CA GLY A 63 64.02 20.86 -46.04
C GLY A 63 62.66 21.08 -45.28
N GLY A 64 62.69 21.11 -43.93
CA GLY A 64 61.47 21.27 -43.14
C GLY A 64 60.60 20.02 -43.01
N SER A 65 61.03 18.88 -43.56
CA SER A 65 60.33 17.62 -43.61
C SER A 65 61.19 16.49 -43.02
N THR A 66 60.55 15.43 -42.54
CA THR A 66 61.26 14.23 -42.06
C THR A 66 61.16 13.16 -43.15
N TRP A 67 62.29 12.55 -43.44
CA TRP A 67 62.47 11.56 -44.48
C TRP A 67 62.88 10.23 -43.87
N TRP A 68 62.35 9.13 -44.39
CA TRP A 68 62.87 7.81 -44.12
C TRP A 68 63.88 7.47 -45.18
N CYS A 69 65.09 7.10 -44.74
CA CYS A 69 66.22 6.82 -45.61
C CYS A 69 66.70 5.38 -45.41
N MET A 70 67.14 4.76 -46.50
CA MET A 70 67.78 3.45 -46.48
C MET A 70 68.83 3.40 -47.55
N PHE A 71 70.03 3.00 -47.25
CA PHE A 71 71.11 2.71 -48.17
C PHE A 71 71.31 1.23 -48.25
N SER A 72 71.36 0.70 -49.54
CA SER A 72 71.57 -0.72 -49.73
C SER A 72 72.73 -0.91 -50.80
N GLN A 73 73.66 -1.81 -50.45
CA GLN A 73 74.83 -2.06 -51.32
C GLN A 73 74.40 -2.92 -52.55
N LEU A 74 74.73 -2.45 -53.76
CA LEU A 74 74.58 -3.22 -54.97
C LEU A 74 75.81 -4.17 -55.13
N LYS A 75 75.59 -5.46 -54.89
CA LYS A 75 76.61 -6.52 -54.90
C LYS A 75 77.06 -6.90 -56.31
N ASN A 76 77.38 -5.96 -57.24
CA ASN A 76 77.65 -6.31 -58.65
C ASN A 76 79.03 -6.04 -59.20
N ARG A 77 80.02 -5.49 -58.44
CA ARG A 77 81.45 -5.34 -58.88
C ARG A 77 82.36 -5.23 -57.62
N GLU A 78 83.34 -6.09 -57.53
CA GLU A 78 84.34 -6.09 -56.46
C GLU A 78 85.24 -4.88 -56.37
N GLU A 79 85.40 -4.13 -57.49
CA GLU A 79 86.36 -3.00 -57.57
C GLU A 79 85.75 -1.62 -57.19
N ASN A 80 84.43 -1.45 -57.22
CA ASN A 80 83.78 -0.21 -56.79
C ASN A 80 82.32 -0.47 -56.28
N PRO A 81 82.15 -0.60 -55.02
CA PRO A 81 80.81 -0.78 -54.48
C PRO A 81 79.88 0.42 -54.75
N SER A 82 78.65 0.10 -55.25
CA SER A 82 77.62 1.10 -55.51
C SER A 82 76.53 1.02 -54.50
N TRP A 83 75.95 2.09 -54.05
CA TRP A 83 74.91 2.21 -53.06
C TRP A 83 73.61 2.78 -53.69
N VAL A 84 72.50 2.10 -53.49
CA VAL A 84 71.16 2.63 -53.78
C VAL A 84 70.60 3.27 -52.50
N CYS A 85 70.31 4.55 -52.66
CA CYS A 85 69.64 5.29 -51.59
C CYS A 85 68.14 5.47 -51.92
N THR A 86 67.31 5.11 -51.03
CA THR A 86 65.86 5.33 -51.08
C THR A 86 65.47 6.37 -50.03
N LEU A 87 64.87 7.48 -50.42
CA LEU A 87 64.32 8.50 -49.54
C LEU A 87 62.79 8.53 -49.73
N ILE A 88 62.06 8.47 -48.70
CA ILE A 88 60.60 8.54 -48.70
C ILE A 88 60.13 9.54 -47.62
N PRO A 89 59.39 10.60 -48.03
CA PRO A 89 58.85 11.54 -47.02
C PRO A 89 57.97 10.85 -46.04
N ALA A 90 58.13 11.18 -44.77
CA ALA A 90 57.31 10.60 -43.70
C ALA A 90 55.81 10.94 -43.86
N SER A 91 55.53 12.09 -44.51
CA SER A 91 54.16 12.48 -44.85
C SER A 91 53.45 11.50 -45.78
N ASP A 92 54.16 10.89 -46.71
CA ASP A 92 53.61 9.95 -47.69
C ASP A 92 53.25 8.62 -47.08
N VAL A 93 53.96 8.27 -45.97
CA VAL A 93 53.72 7.02 -45.25
C VAL A 93 52.63 7.20 -44.19
N LEU A 94 52.59 8.36 -43.53
CA LEU A 94 51.76 8.59 -42.34
C LEU A 94 50.62 9.60 -42.52
N GLY A 95 50.73 10.51 -43.50
CA GLY A 95 49.80 11.63 -43.65
C GLY A 95 48.33 11.20 -43.85
N ASN A 96 48.07 10.23 -44.69
CA ASN A 96 46.73 9.73 -44.96
C ASN A 96 46.20 8.82 -43.83
N VAL A 97 47.09 8.16 -43.12
CA VAL A 97 46.71 7.22 -42.02
C VAL A 97 46.19 8.00 -40.83
N THR A 98 46.76 9.12 -40.45
CA THR A 98 46.32 9.97 -39.31
C THR A 98 44.92 10.55 -39.55
N LEU A 99 44.65 11.06 -40.78
CA LEU A 99 43.34 11.57 -41.13
C LEU A 99 42.27 10.48 -41.13
N GLN A 100 42.55 9.31 -41.69
CA GLN A 100 41.67 8.16 -41.66
C GLN A 100 41.38 7.70 -40.24
N PHE A 101 42.39 7.64 -39.36
CA PHE A 101 42.22 7.28 -37.94
C PHE A 101 41.32 8.28 -37.22
N LEU A 102 41.51 9.59 -37.42
CA LEU A 102 40.64 10.62 -36.82
C LEU A 102 39.20 10.53 -37.32
N LEU A 103 38.97 10.23 -38.59
CA LEU A 103 37.66 10.03 -39.15
C LEU A 103 36.94 8.81 -38.54
N VAL A 104 37.65 7.69 -38.42
CA VAL A 104 37.12 6.47 -37.81
C VAL A 104 36.76 6.76 -36.33
N LEU A 105 37.64 7.46 -35.62
CA LEU A 105 37.41 7.80 -34.20
C LEU A 105 36.21 8.75 -34.03
N ALA A 106 36.04 9.72 -34.93
CA ALA A 106 34.91 10.63 -34.94
C ALA A 106 33.58 9.91 -35.25
N ILE A 107 33.56 9.00 -36.22
CA ILE A 107 32.39 8.19 -36.56
C ILE A 107 31.99 7.26 -35.38
N THR A 108 33.00 6.67 -34.78
CA THR A 108 32.77 5.77 -33.61
C THR A 108 32.20 6.53 -32.42
N ALA A 109 32.80 7.70 -32.09
CA ALA A 109 32.30 8.57 -31.03
C ALA A 109 30.85 9.04 -31.29
N PHE A 110 30.56 9.44 -32.54
CA PHE A 110 29.21 9.84 -32.94
C PHE A 110 28.19 8.70 -32.82
N SER A 111 28.58 7.49 -33.24
CA SER A 111 27.74 6.29 -33.11
C SER A 111 27.46 5.96 -31.64
N CYS A 112 28.45 6.06 -30.76
CA CYS A 112 28.29 5.85 -29.33
C CYS A 112 27.34 6.88 -28.68
N ILE A 113 27.43 8.15 -29.10
CA ILE A 113 26.53 9.20 -28.62
C ILE A 113 25.09 8.91 -29.05
N ILE A 114 24.87 8.54 -30.33
CA ILE A 114 23.53 8.16 -30.80
C ILE A 114 23.00 6.96 -30.03
N ALA A 115 23.80 5.94 -29.84
CA ALA A 115 23.41 4.76 -29.08
C ALA A 115 23.02 5.10 -27.61
N ALA A 116 23.79 5.97 -26.96
CA ALA A 116 23.51 6.44 -25.61
C ALA A 116 22.19 7.24 -25.56
N ILE A 117 21.96 8.15 -26.51
CA ILE A 117 20.71 8.92 -26.61
C ILE A 117 19.51 7.96 -26.82
N MET A 118 19.64 7.03 -27.77
CA MET A 118 18.59 6.02 -28.01
C MET A 118 18.30 5.19 -26.77
N ALA A 119 19.32 4.73 -26.05
CA ALA A 119 19.17 3.98 -24.81
C ALA A 119 18.42 4.80 -23.74
N LEU A 120 18.73 6.08 -23.59
CA LEU A 120 18.03 6.98 -22.66
C LEU A 120 16.57 7.21 -23.06
N VAL A 121 16.30 7.39 -24.35
CA VAL A 121 14.93 7.57 -24.86
C VAL A 121 14.10 6.31 -24.65
N ILE A 122 14.65 5.14 -24.99
CA ILE A 122 13.99 3.85 -24.78
C ILE A 122 13.74 3.62 -23.28
N SER A 123 14.76 3.82 -22.43
CA SER A 123 14.61 3.68 -20.99
C SER A 123 13.48 4.54 -20.44
N ARG A 124 13.43 5.82 -20.78
CA ARG A 124 12.37 6.73 -20.31
C ARG A 124 10.98 6.35 -20.84
N LYS A 125 10.92 5.89 -22.11
CA LYS A 125 9.66 5.58 -22.78
C LYS A 125 9.05 4.24 -22.32
N TYR A 126 9.87 3.27 -21.89
CA TYR A 126 9.41 1.94 -21.47
C TYR A 126 9.53 1.73 -19.95
N THR A 127 10.68 2.00 -19.37
CA THR A 127 10.94 1.68 -17.94
C THR A 127 10.08 2.51 -17.01
N GLY A 128 9.95 3.82 -17.26
CA GLY A 128 9.17 4.71 -16.40
C GLY A 128 7.70 4.29 -16.26
N PRO A 129 6.95 4.12 -17.36
CA PRO A 129 5.56 3.64 -17.30
C PRO A 129 5.40 2.25 -16.66
N ILE A 130 6.34 1.32 -16.93
CA ILE A 130 6.32 -0.01 -16.31
C ILE A 130 6.54 0.08 -14.81
N ASP A 131 7.50 0.88 -14.32
CA ASP A 131 7.72 1.08 -12.89
C ASP A 131 6.47 1.68 -12.22
N GLY A 132 5.80 2.62 -12.88
CA GLY A 132 4.52 3.14 -12.41
C GLY A 132 3.47 2.03 -12.22
N LEU A 133 3.32 1.15 -13.20
CA LEU A 133 2.40 0.00 -13.10
C LEU A 133 2.81 -0.99 -12.01
N VAL A 134 4.10 -1.25 -11.84
CA VAL A 134 4.60 -2.10 -10.74
C VAL A 134 4.23 -1.51 -9.37
N GLN A 135 4.34 -0.19 -9.20
CA GLN A 135 3.91 0.46 -7.96
C GLN A 135 2.38 0.36 -7.76
N GLN A 136 1.60 0.51 -8.82
CA GLN A 136 0.15 0.32 -8.77
C GLN A 136 -0.23 -1.11 -8.36
N VAL A 137 0.42 -2.13 -8.93
CA VAL A 137 0.20 -3.54 -8.54
C VAL A 137 0.62 -3.80 -7.09
N LYS A 138 1.71 -3.19 -6.62
CA LYS A 138 2.11 -3.27 -5.20
C LYS A 138 1.09 -2.61 -4.28
N ALA A 139 0.52 -1.47 -4.68
CA ALA A 139 -0.56 -0.81 -3.93
C ALA A 139 -1.81 -1.71 -3.86
N LEU A 140 -2.20 -2.34 -4.97
CA LEU A 140 -3.31 -3.31 -4.99
C LEU A 140 -3.07 -4.51 -4.06
N ARG A 141 -1.85 -5.01 -3.98
CA ARG A 141 -1.50 -6.07 -3.01
C ARG A 141 -1.74 -5.64 -1.56
N ASN A 142 -1.59 -4.36 -1.27
CA ASN A 142 -1.87 -3.78 0.04
C ASN A 142 -3.34 -3.33 0.19
N LEU A 143 -4.20 -3.65 -0.80
CA LEU A 143 -5.61 -3.22 -0.86
C LEU A 143 -5.77 -1.69 -0.86
N ASP A 144 -4.80 -0.96 -1.36
CA ASP A 144 -4.99 0.45 -1.69
C ASP A 144 -5.64 0.56 -3.07
N VAL A 145 -6.96 0.65 -3.06
CA VAL A 145 -7.81 0.70 -4.26
C VAL A 145 -8.10 2.12 -4.73
N LYS A 146 -7.42 3.13 -4.18
CA LYS A 146 -7.62 4.53 -4.59
C LYS A 146 -7.35 4.71 -6.07
N PRO A 147 -8.10 5.59 -6.77
CA PRO A 147 -7.84 5.95 -8.14
C PRO A 147 -6.40 6.43 -8.31
N GLN A 148 -5.71 5.93 -9.32
CA GLN A 148 -4.35 6.33 -9.65
C GLN A 148 -4.29 6.85 -11.08
N GLU A 149 -3.38 7.77 -11.36
CA GLU A 149 -3.23 8.31 -12.69
C GLU A 149 -2.71 7.24 -13.66
N HIS A 150 -3.24 7.24 -14.87
CA HIS A 150 -2.75 6.39 -15.94
C HIS A 150 -1.31 6.77 -16.32
N PRO A 151 -0.44 5.79 -16.62
CA PRO A 151 0.90 6.08 -17.09
C PRO A 151 0.83 6.79 -18.44
N LYS A 152 1.53 7.92 -18.56
CA LYS A 152 1.64 8.68 -19.82
C LYS A 152 2.54 7.91 -20.79
N THR A 153 1.97 7.09 -21.64
CA THR A 153 2.67 6.28 -22.63
C THR A 153 1.90 6.23 -23.94
N THR A 154 2.62 6.04 -25.04
CA THR A 154 2.05 5.81 -26.38
C THR A 154 2.18 4.35 -26.81
N ILE A 155 2.65 3.48 -25.92
CA ILE A 155 2.91 2.07 -26.21
C ILE A 155 1.63 1.30 -25.88
N LEU A 156 1.07 0.67 -26.91
CA LEU A 156 -0.24 0.02 -26.84
C LEU A 156 -0.29 -1.10 -25.81
N GLU A 157 0.78 -1.89 -25.69
CA GLU A 157 0.88 -3.00 -24.74
C GLU A 157 0.86 -2.50 -23.28
N ILE A 158 1.51 -1.38 -23.02
CA ILE A 158 1.53 -0.76 -21.69
C ILE A 158 0.16 -0.15 -21.37
N LEU A 159 -0.52 0.44 -22.35
CA LEU A 159 -1.88 0.93 -22.18
C LEU A 159 -2.85 -0.20 -21.88
N HIS A 160 -2.80 -1.32 -22.60
CA HIS A 160 -3.64 -2.49 -22.32
C HIS A 160 -3.36 -3.07 -20.92
N LEU A 161 -2.09 -3.09 -20.50
CA LEU A 161 -1.74 -3.53 -19.15
C LEU A 161 -2.29 -2.58 -18.09
N ALA A 162 -2.23 -1.27 -18.34
CA ALA A 162 -2.78 -0.25 -17.44
C ALA A 162 -4.31 -0.38 -17.31
N GLU A 163 -5.03 -0.53 -18.42
CA GLU A 163 -6.47 -0.76 -18.44
C GLU A 163 -6.87 -2.04 -17.72
N THR A 164 -6.12 -3.12 -17.93
CA THR A 164 -6.37 -4.41 -17.25
C THR A 164 -6.16 -4.30 -15.75
N ASN A 165 -5.10 -3.59 -15.32
CA ASN A 165 -4.81 -3.32 -13.93
C ASN A 165 -5.91 -2.46 -13.29
N GLU A 166 -6.42 -1.46 -14.03
CA GLU A 166 -7.53 -0.64 -13.56
C GLU A 166 -8.83 -1.44 -13.42
N ARG A 167 -9.16 -2.31 -14.38
CA ARG A 167 -10.32 -3.21 -14.27
C ARG A 167 -10.20 -4.12 -13.06
N MET A 168 -9.00 -4.67 -12.81
CA MET A 168 -8.76 -5.48 -11.62
C MET A 168 -8.91 -4.67 -10.32
N ARG A 169 -8.39 -3.44 -10.28
CA ARG A 169 -8.57 -2.53 -9.14
C ARG A 169 -10.06 -2.24 -8.89
N ASN A 170 -10.82 -1.89 -9.93
CA ASN A 170 -12.25 -1.61 -9.81
C ASN A 170 -13.03 -2.84 -9.34
N ALA A 171 -12.65 -4.03 -9.80
CA ALA A 171 -13.24 -5.28 -9.31
C ALA A 171 -12.91 -5.51 -7.82
N LEU A 172 -11.66 -5.29 -7.39
CA LEU A 172 -11.27 -5.40 -5.98
C LEU A 172 -11.97 -4.34 -5.10
N ASP A 173 -12.13 -3.11 -5.58
CA ASP A 173 -12.90 -2.08 -4.88
C ASP A 173 -14.36 -2.52 -4.70
N ALA A 174 -14.99 -3.03 -5.76
CA ALA A 174 -16.33 -3.57 -5.67
C ALA A 174 -16.43 -4.74 -4.66
N PHE A 175 -15.49 -5.70 -4.72
CA PHE A 175 -15.44 -6.82 -3.76
C PHE A 175 -15.20 -6.37 -2.33
N SER A 176 -14.41 -5.34 -2.09
CA SER A 176 -14.12 -4.83 -0.75
C SER A 176 -15.35 -4.29 -0.02
N ARG A 177 -16.42 -3.98 -0.75
CA ARG A 177 -17.73 -3.57 -0.19
C ARG A 177 -18.57 -4.76 0.30
N TYR A 178 -18.23 -5.99 -0.12
CA TYR A 178 -18.97 -7.21 0.25
C TYR A 178 -18.23 -8.08 1.24
N VAL A 179 -16.92 -7.89 1.39
CA VAL A 179 -16.07 -8.69 2.29
C VAL A 179 -15.23 -7.74 3.15
N PRO A 180 -15.14 -7.98 4.48
CA PRO A 180 -14.30 -7.17 5.35
C PRO A 180 -12.85 -7.12 4.82
N ILE A 181 -12.33 -5.91 4.63
CA ILE A 181 -11.02 -5.66 3.98
C ILE A 181 -9.87 -6.31 4.74
N GLU A 182 -10.00 -6.43 6.06
CA GLU A 182 -9.04 -7.07 6.96
C GLU A 182 -8.83 -8.55 6.61
N ILE A 183 -9.90 -9.23 6.22
CA ILE A 183 -9.88 -10.64 5.81
C ILE A 183 -9.14 -10.78 4.48
N VAL A 184 -9.48 -9.94 3.51
CA VAL A 184 -8.82 -9.94 2.20
C VAL A 184 -7.33 -9.67 2.36
N ARG A 185 -6.97 -8.73 3.24
CA ARG A 185 -5.56 -8.40 3.56
C ARG A 185 -4.81 -9.58 4.16
N GLN A 186 -5.43 -10.31 5.08
CA GLN A 186 -4.81 -11.50 5.68
C GLN A 186 -4.58 -12.61 4.65
N LEU A 187 -5.56 -12.88 3.79
CA LEU A 187 -5.44 -13.89 2.73
C LEU A 187 -4.32 -13.54 1.74
N LEU A 188 -4.27 -12.28 1.30
CA LEU A 188 -3.22 -11.81 0.38
C LEU A 188 -1.82 -11.87 1.00
N ASN A 189 -1.68 -11.52 2.29
CA ASN A 189 -0.39 -11.56 2.98
C ASN A 189 0.12 -12.97 3.24
N ARG A 190 -0.78 -13.94 3.48
CA ARG A 190 -0.41 -15.35 3.68
C ARG A 190 -0.22 -16.11 2.38
N GLY A 191 -0.73 -15.61 1.25
CA GLY A 191 -0.71 -16.31 -0.03
C GLY A 191 -1.51 -17.62 -0.04
N GLU A 192 -2.40 -17.80 0.93
CA GLU A 192 -3.22 -19.00 1.08
C GLU A 192 -4.66 -18.73 0.67
N ALA A 193 -5.30 -19.74 0.07
CA ALA A 193 -6.74 -19.69 -0.17
C ALA A 193 -7.50 -19.77 1.17
N ALA A 194 -8.66 -19.10 1.22
CA ALA A 194 -9.56 -19.20 2.37
C ALA A 194 -10.00 -20.67 2.54
N LYS A 195 -9.74 -21.24 3.73
CA LYS A 195 -10.15 -22.60 4.10
C LYS A 195 -11.25 -22.51 5.17
N ILE A 196 -12.18 -23.47 5.13
CA ILE A 196 -13.15 -23.67 6.20
C ILE A 196 -12.41 -23.94 7.51
N GLY A 197 -12.77 -23.24 8.58
CA GLY A 197 -12.21 -23.45 9.91
C GLY A 197 -12.33 -22.19 10.76
N GLY A 198 -12.25 -22.39 12.07
CA GLY A 198 -12.29 -21.32 13.06
C GLY A 198 -11.36 -21.62 14.22
N LYS A 199 -11.02 -20.60 14.97
CA LYS A 199 -10.28 -20.68 16.24
C LYS A 199 -11.09 -20.10 17.36
N SER A 200 -10.92 -20.62 18.58
CA SER A 200 -11.44 -19.95 19.77
C SER A 200 -10.67 -18.66 20.01
N ALA A 201 -11.41 -17.58 20.27
CA ALA A 201 -10.84 -16.27 20.59
C ALA A 201 -11.74 -15.56 21.61
N ASP A 202 -11.15 -14.74 22.46
CA ASP A 202 -11.90 -13.83 23.33
C ASP A 202 -12.25 -12.59 22.52
N VAL A 203 -13.55 -12.35 22.37
CA VAL A 203 -14.11 -11.31 21.49
C VAL A 203 -15.21 -10.55 22.18
N THR A 204 -15.46 -9.34 21.72
CA THR A 204 -16.68 -8.59 22.09
C THR A 204 -17.54 -8.45 20.85
N ILE A 205 -18.80 -8.77 21.00
CA ILE A 205 -19.80 -8.82 19.91
C ILE A 205 -20.84 -7.76 20.17
N LEU A 206 -21.23 -7.07 19.10
CA LEU A 206 -22.23 -6.03 19.11
C LEU A 206 -23.32 -6.37 18.09
N PHE A 207 -24.57 -6.18 18.52
CA PHE A 207 -25.74 -6.12 17.64
C PHE A 207 -26.40 -4.76 17.79
N THR A 208 -26.89 -4.23 16.67
CA THR A 208 -27.73 -3.04 16.65
C THR A 208 -29.05 -3.34 15.97
N ASP A 209 -30.08 -2.54 16.26
CA ASP A 209 -31.39 -2.61 15.60
C ASP A 209 -32.07 -1.23 15.65
N ILE A 210 -32.82 -0.86 14.60
CA ILE A 210 -33.56 0.39 14.58
C ILE A 210 -34.95 0.17 15.19
N GLU A 211 -35.32 0.99 16.16
CA GLU A 211 -36.60 0.89 16.83
C GLU A 211 -37.76 1.12 15.86
N GLY A 212 -38.68 0.17 15.80
CA GLY A 212 -39.87 0.27 14.98
C GLY A 212 -39.61 0.26 13.47
N PHE A 213 -38.47 -0.22 13.01
CA PHE A 213 -38.08 -0.21 11.60
C PHE A 213 -39.10 -0.82 10.66
N THR A 214 -39.76 -1.93 11.04
CA THR A 214 -40.84 -2.55 10.24
C THR A 214 -41.92 -1.56 9.89
N SER A 215 -42.38 -0.81 10.89
CA SER A 215 -43.43 0.21 10.67
C SER A 215 -42.92 1.40 9.84
N ILE A 216 -41.67 1.78 10.03
CA ILE A 216 -41.05 2.85 9.24
C ILE A 216 -40.95 2.42 7.77
N SER A 217 -40.47 1.19 7.53
CA SER A 217 -40.29 0.66 6.17
C SER A 217 -41.56 0.46 5.41
N GLU A 218 -42.67 0.18 6.09
CA GLU A 218 -44.01 0.07 5.47
C GLU A 218 -44.56 1.44 5.03
N ASN A 219 -44.16 2.52 5.70
CA ASN A 219 -44.72 3.87 5.44
C ASN A 219 -43.79 4.77 4.59
N MET A 220 -42.57 4.34 4.29
CA MET A 220 -41.58 5.13 3.53
C MET A 220 -41.43 4.56 2.11
N PRO A 221 -41.37 5.41 1.05
CA PRO A 221 -41.05 4.95 -0.30
C PRO A 221 -39.73 4.20 -0.36
N PRO A 222 -39.62 3.07 -1.09
CA PRO A 222 -38.41 2.21 -1.06
C PRO A 222 -37.09 2.92 -1.41
N MET A 223 -37.10 3.85 -2.37
CA MET A 223 -35.93 4.62 -2.75
C MET A 223 -35.53 5.60 -1.66
N GLU A 224 -36.46 6.23 -0.99
CA GLU A 224 -36.23 7.15 0.11
C GLU A 224 -35.68 6.39 1.32
N LEU A 225 -36.23 5.24 1.65
CA LEU A 225 -35.78 4.33 2.69
C LEU A 225 -34.34 3.90 2.43
N ALA A 226 -34.00 3.52 1.19
CA ALA A 226 -32.64 3.11 0.84
C ALA A 226 -31.62 4.23 1.04
N LEU A 227 -31.92 5.45 0.61
CA LEU A 227 -31.05 6.62 0.82
C LEU A 227 -30.95 6.99 2.30
N HIS A 228 -32.04 6.87 3.04
CA HIS A 228 -32.06 7.15 4.48
C HIS A 228 -31.23 6.14 5.28
N LEU A 229 -31.31 4.85 4.92
CA LEU A 229 -30.45 3.80 5.46
C LEU A 229 -29.00 3.98 5.06
N GLU A 230 -28.71 4.47 3.85
CA GLU A 230 -27.34 4.78 3.44
C GLU A 230 -26.71 5.85 4.33
N GLU A 231 -27.40 6.97 4.59
CA GLU A 231 -26.94 8.01 5.50
C GLU A 231 -26.66 7.43 6.91
N TYR A 232 -27.59 6.61 7.41
CA TYR A 232 -27.47 5.93 8.69
C TYR A 232 -26.26 5.00 8.77
N PHE A 233 -26.15 4.04 7.83
CA PHE A 233 -25.06 3.08 7.83
C PHE A 233 -23.70 3.73 7.64
N ASN A 234 -23.59 4.78 6.85
CA ASN A 234 -22.34 5.48 6.65
C ASN A 234 -21.81 6.05 7.98
N ILE A 235 -22.66 6.70 8.79
CA ILE A 235 -22.28 7.23 10.10
C ILE A 235 -21.92 6.10 11.06
N MET A 236 -22.74 5.04 11.11
CA MET A 236 -22.49 3.90 11.99
C MET A 236 -21.16 3.22 11.65
N LEU A 237 -20.88 2.97 10.37
CA LEU A 237 -19.65 2.34 9.92
C LEU A 237 -18.43 3.19 10.13
N GLU A 238 -18.54 4.52 10.04
CA GLU A 238 -17.44 5.44 10.31
C GLU A 238 -16.98 5.33 11.77
N GLU A 239 -17.93 5.40 12.73
CA GLU A 239 -17.62 5.30 14.15
C GLU A 239 -17.11 3.90 14.54
N LEU A 240 -17.71 2.86 13.99
CA LEU A 240 -17.25 1.48 14.19
C LEU A 240 -15.81 1.29 13.70
N ARG A 241 -15.47 1.86 12.54
CA ARG A 241 -14.14 1.73 11.93
C ARG A 241 -13.05 2.46 12.72
N ILE A 242 -13.36 3.57 13.39
CA ILE A 242 -12.41 4.30 14.26
C ILE A 242 -11.87 3.36 15.36
N GLU A 243 -12.71 2.49 15.88
CA GLU A 243 -12.33 1.52 16.93
C GLU A 243 -11.86 0.15 16.38
N ASN A 244 -11.47 0.08 15.07
CA ASN A 244 -10.96 -1.13 14.41
C ASN A 244 -11.91 -2.33 14.50
N THR A 245 -13.18 -2.11 14.24
CA THR A 245 -14.23 -3.11 14.25
C THR A 245 -14.16 -4.04 13.04
N THR A 246 -14.44 -5.31 13.23
CA THR A 246 -14.80 -6.23 12.15
C THR A 246 -16.31 -6.24 12.01
N VAL A 247 -16.84 -5.61 10.97
CA VAL A 247 -18.26 -5.70 10.64
C VAL A 247 -18.50 -7.04 9.95
N ASP A 248 -19.33 -7.89 10.56
CA ASP A 248 -19.65 -9.20 10.01
C ASP A 248 -20.66 -9.09 8.86
N LYS A 249 -21.82 -8.52 9.15
CA LYS A 249 -22.93 -8.40 8.18
C LYS A 249 -23.99 -7.40 8.63
N PHE A 250 -24.79 -6.99 7.66
CA PHE A 250 -26.08 -6.36 7.90
C PHE A 250 -27.18 -7.43 7.91
N ILE A 251 -28.13 -7.28 8.81
CA ILE A 251 -29.30 -8.17 8.95
C ILE A 251 -30.54 -7.27 8.90
N GLY A 252 -30.98 -6.95 7.68
CA GLY A 252 -31.98 -5.90 7.49
C GLY A 252 -31.41 -4.52 7.84
N ASP A 253 -31.99 -3.90 8.86
CA ASP A 253 -31.54 -2.64 9.46
C ASP A 253 -30.51 -2.80 10.58
N ALA A 254 -30.26 -4.05 11.00
CA ALA A 254 -29.33 -4.37 12.06
C ALA A 254 -27.88 -4.53 11.57
N ILE A 255 -26.93 -4.16 12.41
CA ILE A 255 -25.50 -4.38 12.21
C ILE A 255 -25.04 -5.45 13.21
N MET A 256 -24.36 -6.48 12.72
CA MET A 256 -23.57 -7.40 13.52
C MET A 256 -22.09 -7.09 13.34
N ALA A 257 -21.39 -6.86 14.45
CA ALA A 257 -19.98 -6.50 14.45
C ALA A 257 -19.26 -7.11 15.66
N PHE A 258 -17.93 -7.23 15.57
CA PHE A 258 -17.14 -7.74 16.68
C PHE A 258 -15.70 -7.20 16.69
N TRP A 259 -15.02 -7.33 17.84
CA TRP A 259 -13.63 -6.95 18.08
C TRP A 259 -12.86 -8.13 18.69
N GLY A 260 -11.52 -8.15 18.52
CA GLY A 260 -10.65 -9.20 19.01
C GLY A 260 -10.24 -10.23 17.95
N ALA A 261 -10.83 -10.13 16.74
CA ALA A 261 -10.45 -10.90 15.57
C ALA A 261 -10.91 -10.19 14.29
N PRO A 262 -10.26 -10.38 13.12
CA PRO A 262 -9.07 -11.21 12.89
C PRO A 262 -7.79 -10.63 13.49
N ILE A 263 -7.82 -9.33 13.83
CA ILE A 263 -6.74 -8.60 14.50
C ILE A 263 -6.95 -8.73 16.00
N ASP A 264 -5.94 -9.22 16.69
CA ASP A 264 -5.96 -9.33 18.14
C ASP A 264 -6.03 -7.93 18.77
N ASN A 265 -6.97 -7.77 19.70
CA ASN A 265 -7.17 -6.53 20.44
C ASN A 265 -7.43 -6.83 21.93
N PRO A 266 -6.43 -6.73 22.79
CA PRO A 266 -6.61 -7.00 24.23
C PRO A 266 -7.63 -6.07 24.91
N LYS A 267 -8.00 -4.96 24.28
CA LYS A 267 -8.99 -3.99 24.76
C LYS A 267 -10.30 -4.05 23.95
N HIS A 268 -10.62 -5.20 23.36
CA HIS A 268 -11.79 -5.37 22.49
C HIS A 268 -13.11 -4.90 23.13
N ALA A 269 -13.31 -5.14 24.43
CA ALA A 269 -14.52 -4.68 25.13
C ALA A 269 -14.57 -3.14 25.27
N MET A 270 -13.42 -2.52 25.53
CA MET A 270 -13.31 -1.06 25.61
C MET A 270 -13.59 -0.40 24.26
N SER A 271 -13.02 -0.95 23.19
CA SER A 271 -13.28 -0.48 21.81
C SER A 271 -14.76 -0.62 21.45
N ALA A 272 -15.40 -1.73 21.79
CA ALA A 272 -16.82 -1.94 21.52
C ALA A 272 -17.72 -0.94 22.22
N VAL A 273 -17.45 -0.67 23.50
CA VAL A 273 -18.24 0.30 24.30
C VAL A 273 -18.04 1.73 23.78
N ARG A 274 -16.80 2.11 23.44
CA ARG A 274 -16.54 3.44 22.85
C ARG A 274 -17.26 3.60 21.53
N ALA A 275 -17.15 2.61 20.65
CA ALA A 275 -17.83 2.63 19.36
C ALA A 275 -19.34 2.79 19.50
N ALA A 276 -19.98 1.99 20.37
CA ALA A 276 -21.41 2.09 20.62
C ALA A 276 -21.81 3.46 21.17
N TRP A 277 -21.03 4.02 22.11
CA TRP A 277 -21.27 5.36 22.64
C TRP A 277 -21.12 6.45 21.57
N SER A 278 -20.03 6.41 20.78
CA SER A 278 -19.84 7.36 19.67
C SER A 278 -20.95 7.26 18.63
N CYS A 279 -21.38 6.06 18.27
CA CYS A 279 -22.50 5.84 17.36
C CYS A 279 -23.76 6.58 17.86
N ILE A 280 -24.12 6.42 19.15
CA ILE A 280 -25.31 7.12 19.71
C ILE A 280 -25.13 8.62 19.62
N GLN A 281 -23.98 9.18 19.98
CA GLN A 281 -23.74 10.63 19.90
C GLN A 281 -23.91 11.13 18.47
N LYS A 282 -23.32 10.45 17.50
CA LYS A 282 -23.42 10.84 16.07
C LYS A 282 -24.82 10.65 15.51
N LEU A 283 -25.53 9.62 15.92
CA LEU A 283 -26.91 9.40 15.54
C LEU A 283 -27.83 10.49 16.13
N ASN A 284 -27.61 10.94 17.36
CA ASN A 284 -28.37 12.06 17.94
C ASN A 284 -28.16 13.35 17.14
N GLU A 285 -26.91 13.63 16.66
CA GLU A 285 -26.61 14.77 15.78
C GLU A 285 -27.33 14.62 14.44
N LEU A 286 -27.33 13.42 13.84
CA LEU A 286 -28.01 13.13 12.58
C LEU A 286 -29.54 13.23 12.72
N ASN A 287 -30.11 12.62 13.74
CA ASN A 287 -31.53 12.67 14.03
C ASN A 287 -32.04 14.09 14.22
N LYS A 288 -31.25 14.97 14.88
CA LYS A 288 -31.58 16.39 14.97
C LYS A 288 -31.67 17.05 13.59
N LYS A 289 -30.71 16.80 12.69
CA LYS A 289 -30.73 17.31 11.32
C LYS A 289 -31.93 16.75 10.52
N TRP A 290 -32.25 15.49 10.71
CA TRP A 290 -33.40 14.86 10.06
C TRP A 290 -34.72 15.44 10.53
N LYS A 291 -34.85 15.62 11.85
CA LYS A 291 -36.03 16.27 12.45
C LYS A 291 -36.24 17.69 11.91
N ASP A 292 -35.17 18.49 11.87
CA ASP A 292 -35.20 19.86 11.33
C ASP A 292 -35.58 19.88 9.84
N SER A 293 -35.31 18.80 9.10
CA SER A 293 -35.64 18.62 7.69
C SER A 293 -36.96 17.87 7.44
N GLY A 294 -37.70 17.51 8.50
CA GLY A 294 -38.97 16.77 8.41
C GLY A 294 -38.78 15.28 8.03
N LYS A 295 -37.56 14.76 8.13
CA LYS A 295 -37.26 13.34 7.90
C LYS A 295 -37.51 12.50 9.15
N GLN A 296 -37.75 11.19 8.97
CA GLN A 296 -37.93 10.22 10.06
C GLN A 296 -36.65 10.03 10.87
N GLU A 297 -36.74 10.13 12.18
CA GLU A 297 -35.63 9.83 13.10
C GLU A 297 -35.43 8.31 13.22
N PHE A 298 -34.15 7.83 13.29
CA PHE A 298 -33.81 6.43 13.58
C PHE A 298 -33.24 6.30 14.98
N ILE A 299 -34.02 5.76 15.90
CA ILE A 299 -33.58 5.44 17.25
C ILE A 299 -32.97 4.04 17.23
N THR A 300 -31.69 3.93 17.60
CA THR A 300 -30.95 2.66 17.51
C THR A 300 -30.69 2.09 18.90
N ARG A 301 -30.88 0.79 19.02
CA ARG A 301 -30.61 -0.02 20.21
C ARG A 301 -29.34 -0.85 19.99
N PHE A 302 -28.58 -1.07 21.06
CA PHE A 302 -27.31 -1.78 21.02
C PHE A 302 -27.27 -2.86 22.09
N GLY A 303 -26.82 -4.04 21.73
CA GLY A 303 -26.54 -5.13 22.64
C GLY A 303 -25.10 -5.59 22.56
N ILE A 304 -24.38 -5.62 23.69
CA ILE A 304 -22.95 -5.95 23.72
C ILE A 304 -22.69 -7.10 24.69
N ALA A 305 -21.97 -8.13 24.21
CA ALA A 305 -21.51 -9.23 25.02
C ALA A 305 -20.05 -9.57 24.74
N SER A 306 -19.31 -9.97 25.77
CA SER A 306 -17.89 -10.32 25.65
C SER A 306 -17.63 -11.72 26.19
N GLY A 307 -16.68 -12.42 25.59
CA GLY A 307 -16.18 -13.72 26.02
C GLY A 307 -15.74 -14.61 24.86
N GLU A 308 -15.43 -15.85 25.20
CA GLU A 308 -14.92 -16.82 24.24
C GLU A 308 -15.96 -17.22 23.20
N ALA A 309 -15.53 -17.17 21.92
CA ALA A 309 -16.34 -17.59 20.78
C ALA A 309 -15.44 -18.17 19.67
N VAL A 310 -16.02 -18.92 18.75
CA VAL A 310 -15.32 -19.44 17.58
C VAL A 310 -15.38 -18.41 16.46
N VAL A 311 -14.22 -17.94 15.99
CA VAL A 311 -14.10 -16.98 14.91
C VAL A 311 -13.38 -17.61 13.72
N GLY A 312 -13.91 -17.46 12.51
CA GLY A 312 -13.26 -18.00 11.32
C GLY A 312 -14.17 -18.07 10.11
N ASN A 313 -13.70 -18.81 9.10
CA ASN A 313 -14.40 -19.01 7.85
C ASN A 313 -15.44 -20.13 8.00
N VAL A 314 -16.69 -19.78 7.96
CA VAL A 314 -17.82 -20.69 8.13
C VAL A 314 -18.66 -20.68 6.87
N GLY A 315 -19.11 -21.85 6.43
CA GLY A 315 -19.96 -21.98 5.25
C GLY A 315 -19.67 -23.24 4.43
N ALA A 316 -19.97 -23.17 3.15
CA ALA A 316 -19.68 -24.23 2.18
C ALA A 316 -18.40 -23.92 1.41
N SER A 317 -17.83 -24.92 0.73
CA SER A 317 -16.62 -24.75 -0.08
C SER A 317 -16.76 -23.69 -1.20
N SER A 318 -18.00 -23.46 -1.67
CA SER A 318 -18.32 -22.45 -2.68
C SER A 318 -18.67 -21.06 -2.12
N ARG A 319 -18.95 -20.97 -0.81
CA ARG A 319 -19.31 -19.70 -0.16
C ARG A 319 -18.90 -19.70 1.31
N LEU A 320 -17.99 -18.86 1.68
CA LEU A 320 -17.50 -18.68 3.03
C LEU A 320 -17.86 -17.30 3.54
N ASN A 321 -18.24 -17.24 4.81
CA ASN A 321 -18.35 -16.00 5.56
C ASN A 321 -17.35 -16.04 6.71
N TYR A 322 -16.57 -14.99 6.88
CA TYR A 322 -15.78 -14.84 8.10
C TYR A 322 -16.71 -14.27 9.17
N THR A 323 -16.97 -15.05 10.19
CA THR A 323 -17.99 -14.75 11.19
C THR A 323 -17.59 -15.30 12.57
N VAL A 324 -18.36 -14.93 13.56
CA VAL A 324 -18.22 -15.40 14.93
C VAL A 324 -19.42 -16.28 15.29
N LEU A 325 -19.16 -17.42 15.95
CA LEU A 325 -20.16 -18.38 16.40
C LEU A 325 -19.98 -18.68 17.88
N GLY A 326 -21.08 -18.81 18.61
CA GLY A 326 -21.05 -19.19 20.01
C GLY A 326 -22.19 -18.57 20.83
N ASP A 327 -22.27 -18.94 22.08
CA ASP A 327 -23.33 -18.47 23.02
C ASP A 327 -23.29 -16.94 23.19
N LYS A 328 -22.12 -16.34 23.13
CA LYS A 328 -21.93 -14.88 23.29
C LYS A 328 -22.55 -14.10 22.15
N VAL A 329 -22.60 -14.65 20.91
CA VAL A 329 -23.33 -14.07 19.79
C VAL A 329 -24.80 -13.94 20.07
N ASN A 330 -25.43 -15.04 20.50
CA ASN A 330 -26.84 -15.07 20.88
C ASN A 330 -27.12 -14.14 22.06
N LEU A 331 -26.17 -14.05 23.01
CA LEU A 331 -26.31 -13.19 24.18
C LEU A 331 -26.27 -11.70 23.79
N ALA A 332 -25.36 -11.27 22.89
CA ALA A 332 -25.32 -9.91 22.39
C ALA A 332 -26.62 -9.52 21.65
N SER A 333 -27.12 -10.40 20.78
CA SER A 333 -28.41 -10.19 20.10
C SER A 333 -29.59 -10.06 21.09
N ARG A 334 -29.55 -10.85 22.20
CA ARG A 334 -30.58 -10.72 23.25
C ARG A 334 -30.46 -9.41 24.02
N MET A 335 -29.25 -8.96 24.33
CA MET A 335 -29.05 -7.65 24.98
C MET A 335 -29.64 -6.52 24.10
N GLU A 336 -29.44 -6.61 22.78
CA GLU A 336 -30.09 -5.68 21.87
C GLU A 336 -31.62 -5.71 22.03
N GLY A 337 -32.24 -6.89 21.86
CA GLY A 337 -33.70 -7.03 21.96
C GLY A 337 -34.29 -6.62 23.31
N LEU A 338 -33.57 -6.81 24.42
CA LEU A 338 -34.01 -6.43 25.77
C LEU A 338 -34.10 -4.91 25.96
N ASN A 339 -33.40 -4.10 25.15
CA ASN A 339 -33.56 -2.65 25.19
C ASN A 339 -35.02 -2.22 24.98
N LYS A 340 -35.74 -2.91 24.10
CA LYS A 340 -37.18 -2.66 23.88
C LYS A 340 -38.02 -2.89 25.16
N TYR A 341 -37.65 -3.90 25.94
CA TYR A 341 -38.38 -4.22 27.15
C TYR A 341 -38.11 -3.21 28.26
N TYR A 342 -36.85 -2.74 28.39
CA TYR A 342 -36.42 -1.82 29.46
C TYR A 342 -36.46 -0.35 29.06
N GLY A 343 -36.70 -0.03 27.79
CA GLY A 343 -36.66 1.33 27.29
C GLY A 343 -35.24 1.93 27.26
N THR A 344 -34.22 1.11 27.15
CA THR A 344 -32.82 1.48 27.19
C THR A 344 -32.22 1.56 25.76
N LYS A 345 -31.06 2.17 25.63
CA LYS A 345 -30.37 2.27 24.31
C LYS A 345 -29.20 1.30 24.18
N ILE A 346 -28.41 1.08 25.21
CA ILE A 346 -27.26 0.19 25.19
C ILE A 346 -27.31 -0.73 26.40
N LEU A 347 -27.52 -2.02 26.15
CA LEU A 347 -27.41 -3.05 27.19
C LEU A 347 -26.16 -3.90 26.99
N VAL A 348 -25.48 -4.20 28.09
CA VAL A 348 -24.24 -4.95 28.08
C VAL A 348 -24.26 -6.06 29.17
N THR A 349 -23.43 -7.07 28.99
CA THR A 349 -23.23 -8.16 29.96
C THR A 349 -22.22 -7.80 31.04
N SER A 350 -22.24 -8.53 32.16
CA SER A 350 -21.28 -8.38 33.26
C SER A 350 -19.82 -8.52 32.82
N SER A 351 -19.54 -9.35 31.80
CA SER A 351 -18.19 -9.53 31.25
C SER A 351 -17.69 -8.24 30.56
N VAL A 352 -18.55 -7.48 29.92
CA VAL A 352 -18.21 -6.17 29.33
C VAL A 352 -17.93 -5.14 30.43
N VAL A 353 -18.83 -5.07 31.43
CA VAL A 353 -18.67 -4.15 32.58
C VAL A 353 -17.34 -4.40 33.30
N SER A 354 -17.00 -5.65 33.58
CA SER A 354 -15.75 -5.98 34.29
C SER A 354 -14.48 -5.46 33.61
N GLN A 355 -14.51 -5.38 32.29
CA GLN A 355 -13.38 -4.92 31.47
C GLN A 355 -13.38 -3.39 31.21
N THR A 356 -14.50 -2.70 31.49
CA THR A 356 -14.68 -1.30 31.05
C THR A 356 -15.12 -0.35 32.17
N LYS A 357 -15.47 -0.85 33.34
CA LYS A 357 -15.98 -0.08 34.49
C LYS A 357 -15.09 1.07 34.97
N ASN A 358 -13.82 1.06 34.60
CA ASN A 358 -12.89 2.12 34.98
C ASN A 358 -13.03 3.41 34.12
N ALA A 359 -13.70 3.33 32.98
CA ALA A 359 -13.88 4.41 32.05
C ALA A 359 -15.34 4.79 31.81
N PHE A 360 -16.27 3.85 32.04
CA PHE A 360 -17.69 4.03 31.77
C PHE A 360 -18.54 3.70 32.99
N MET A 361 -19.63 4.44 33.12
CA MET A 361 -20.64 4.22 34.18
C MET A 361 -21.75 3.33 33.62
N TYR A 362 -22.16 2.38 34.48
CA TYR A 362 -23.22 1.44 34.19
C TYR A 362 -24.25 1.43 35.29
N ARG A 363 -25.52 1.17 34.92
CA ARG A 363 -26.61 0.89 35.85
C ARG A 363 -26.96 -0.60 35.76
N HIS A 364 -27.05 -1.30 36.89
CA HIS A 364 -27.52 -2.66 36.94
C HIS A 364 -29.05 -2.68 36.79
N VAL A 365 -29.52 -3.19 35.62
CA VAL A 365 -30.95 -3.14 35.26
C VAL A 365 -31.71 -4.32 35.73
N ASP A 366 -31.21 -5.53 35.48
CA ASP A 366 -31.92 -6.77 35.88
C ASP A 366 -30.95 -7.99 35.88
N ARG A 367 -31.49 -9.10 36.27
CA ARG A 367 -30.86 -10.41 36.25
C ARG A 367 -31.74 -11.40 35.51
N GLY A 368 -31.30 -11.90 34.41
CA GLY A 368 -32.15 -12.69 33.50
C GLY A 368 -31.58 -14.05 33.14
N ALA A 369 -32.48 -15.02 33.03
CA ALA A 369 -32.21 -16.30 32.41
C ALA A 369 -33.11 -16.50 31.20
N VAL A 370 -32.61 -17.19 30.20
CA VAL A 370 -33.40 -17.55 29.02
C VAL A 370 -34.02 -18.92 29.26
N LYS A 371 -35.28 -19.06 28.89
CA LYS A 371 -35.98 -20.34 28.96
C LYS A 371 -35.19 -21.45 28.28
N GLY A 372 -34.85 -22.51 29.06
CA GLY A 372 -34.05 -23.64 28.59
C GLY A 372 -32.53 -23.50 28.77
N LYS A 373 -32.01 -22.39 29.30
CA LYS A 373 -30.61 -22.27 29.73
C LYS A 373 -30.52 -22.06 31.25
N VAL A 374 -29.55 -22.75 31.86
CA VAL A 374 -29.28 -22.66 33.31
C VAL A 374 -28.50 -21.40 33.69
N GLN A 375 -27.87 -20.76 32.68
CA GLN A 375 -26.95 -19.64 32.89
C GLN A 375 -27.74 -18.34 33.06
N VAL A 376 -27.53 -17.70 34.19
CA VAL A 376 -28.11 -16.40 34.53
C VAL A 376 -27.12 -15.33 34.21
N GLU A 377 -27.56 -14.30 33.48
CA GLU A 377 -26.74 -13.13 33.14
C GLU A 377 -27.22 -11.88 33.87
N GLU A 378 -26.27 -11.11 34.36
CA GLU A 378 -26.53 -9.78 34.91
C GLU A 378 -26.55 -8.77 33.74
N ILE A 379 -27.56 -7.94 33.70
CA ILE A 379 -27.85 -7.01 32.59
C ILE A 379 -27.57 -5.60 33.07
N PHE A 380 -26.72 -4.91 32.35
CA PHE A 380 -26.33 -3.53 32.66
C PHE A 380 -26.65 -2.60 31.51
N GLU A 381 -27.08 -1.39 31.84
CA GLU A 381 -27.21 -0.30 30.90
C GLU A 381 -25.97 0.56 30.95
N LEU A 382 -25.45 0.96 29.78
CA LEU A 382 -24.38 1.93 29.66
C LEU A 382 -24.95 3.35 29.76
N LEU A 383 -24.53 4.10 30.77
CA LEU A 383 -24.96 5.47 31.00
C LEU A 383 -24.03 6.50 30.33
N GLY A 384 -22.77 6.17 30.11
CA GLY A 384 -21.78 7.02 29.45
C GLY A 384 -20.39 6.99 30.10
N PRO A 385 -19.42 7.74 29.54
CA PRO A 385 -18.14 7.98 30.19
C PRO A 385 -18.32 8.67 31.55
N PHE A 386 -17.48 8.32 32.54
CA PHE A 386 -17.62 8.85 33.92
C PHE A 386 -17.63 10.37 34.01
N ASP A 387 -16.87 11.05 33.16
CA ASP A 387 -16.73 12.49 33.10
C ASP A 387 -17.89 13.21 32.41
N GLN A 388 -18.75 12.46 31.71
CA GLN A 388 -19.89 12.99 30.97
C GLN A 388 -21.25 12.70 31.63
N VAL A 389 -21.27 11.83 32.66
CA VAL A 389 -22.50 11.50 33.37
C VAL A 389 -22.83 12.57 34.39
N SER A 390 -24.00 13.21 34.24
CA SER A 390 -24.49 14.23 35.17
C SER A 390 -24.82 13.67 36.58
N GLU A 391 -24.88 14.55 37.56
CA GLU A 391 -25.19 14.16 38.94
C GLU A 391 -26.60 13.56 39.04
N ASP A 392 -27.56 14.08 38.30
CA ASP A 392 -28.95 13.54 38.29
C ASP A 392 -28.99 12.10 37.79
N ILE A 393 -28.21 11.75 36.77
CA ILE A 393 -28.10 10.39 36.25
C ILE A 393 -27.39 9.48 37.28
N ARG A 394 -26.41 10.01 38.03
CA ARG A 394 -25.76 9.26 39.12
C ARG A 394 -26.73 8.93 40.24
N LEU A 395 -27.48 9.93 40.69
CA LEU A 395 -28.51 9.74 41.74
C LEU A 395 -29.59 8.75 41.27
N TYR A 396 -30.06 8.91 40.02
CA TYR A 396 -31.01 7.97 39.44
C TYR A 396 -30.47 6.52 39.45
N LYS A 397 -29.23 6.33 39.02
CA LYS A 397 -28.55 5.03 39.06
C LYS A 397 -28.55 4.46 40.48
N GLU A 398 -28.14 5.22 41.48
CA GLU A 398 -28.03 4.78 42.87
C GLU A 398 -29.38 4.36 43.42
N LEU A 399 -30.40 5.17 43.28
CA LEU A 399 -31.75 4.88 43.71
C LEU A 399 -32.35 3.65 43.03
N TYR A 400 -32.15 3.51 41.73
CA TYR A 400 -32.59 2.34 40.96
C TYR A 400 -31.89 1.05 41.45
N GLU A 401 -30.58 1.08 41.63
CA GLU A 401 -29.81 -0.09 42.10
C GLU A 401 -30.15 -0.46 43.56
N GLU A 402 -30.46 0.52 44.42
CA GLU A 402 -30.98 0.30 45.76
C GLU A 402 -32.34 -0.42 45.71
N ALA A 403 -33.28 0.10 44.93
CA ALA A 403 -34.58 -0.51 44.73
C ALA A 403 -34.46 -1.94 44.15
N PHE A 404 -33.56 -2.15 43.19
CA PHE A 404 -33.28 -3.49 42.65
C PHE A 404 -32.68 -4.44 43.68
N SER A 405 -31.82 -3.93 44.58
CA SER A 405 -31.28 -4.71 45.70
C SER A 405 -32.38 -5.13 46.67
N LEU A 406 -33.32 -4.22 47.05
CA LEU A 406 -34.49 -4.51 47.87
C LEU A 406 -35.38 -5.55 47.21
N TYR A 407 -35.67 -5.41 45.92
CA TYR A 407 -36.43 -6.39 45.14
C TYR A 407 -35.81 -7.80 45.25
N ARG A 408 -34.49 -7.90 45.08
CA ARG A 408 -33.76 -9.17 45.21
C ARG A 408 -33.81 -9.77 46.62
N LYS A 409 -33.89 -8.92 47.67
CA LYS A 409 -34.04 -9.32 49.07
C LYS A 409 -35.49 -9.64 49.43
N ARG A 410 -36.43 -9.55 48.45
CA ARG A 410 -37.87 -9.77 48.61
C ARG A 410 -38.59 -8.65 49.41
N ASP A 411 -37.94 -7.53 49.65
CA ASP A 411 -38.57 -6.33 50.15
C ASP A 411 -39.20 -5.53 48.97
N PHE A 412 -40.32 -6.06 48.48
CA PHE A 412 -40.99 -5.48 47.31
C PHE A 412 -41.63 -4.14 47.62
N SER A 413 -42.12 -3.95 48.86
CA SER A 413 -42.68 -2.66 49.29
C SER A 413 -41.61 -1.60 49.46
N GLY A 414 -40.46 -1.94 50.04
CA GLY A 414 -39.32 -1.05 50.14
C GLY A 414 -38.78 -0.66 48.78
N ALA A 415 -38.73 -1.60 47.83
CA ALA A 415 -38.33 -1.33 46.46
C ALA A 415 -39.25 -0.32 45.75
N ILE A 416 -40.58 -0.45 45.90
CA ILE A 416 -41.56 0.47 45.34
C ILE A 416 -41.35 1.88 45.94
N ASN A 417 -41.29 1.96 47.29
CA ASN A 417 -41.09 3.24 47.97
C ASN A 417 -39.82 3.93 47.51
N CYS A 418 -38.73 3.19 47.33
CA CYS A 418 -37.47 3.75 46.81
C CYS A 418 -37.64 4.28 45.39
N LEU A 419 -38.30 3.56 44.47
CA LEU A 419 -38.57 4.01 43.10
C LEU A 419 -39.53 5.21 43.08
N ASP A 420 -40.41 5.38 44.06
CA ASP A 420 -41.31 6.53 44.13
C ASP A 420 -40.59 7.84 44.56
N THR A 421 -39.35 7.75 45.05
CA THR A 421 -38.53 8.93 45.36
C THR A 421 -37.79 9.49 44.12
N LEU A 422 -37.79 8.76 43.00
CA LEU A 422 -37.20 9.24 41.76
C LEU A 422 -37.96 10.45 41.28
N GLU A 423 -37.22 11.42 40.70
CA GLU A 423 -37.83 12.60 40.07
C GLU A 423 -38.30 12.28 38.62
N PRO A 424 -39.35 12.98 38.14
CA PRO A 424 -39.63 12.99 36.70
C PRO A 424 -38.44 13.51 35.90
N PRO A 425 -38.07 12.96 34.74
CA PRO A 425 -38.77 11.92 33.94
C PRO A 425 -38.44 10.47 34.34
N TYR A 426 -37.54 10.21 35.32
CA TYR A 426 -37.03 8.87 35.62
C TYR A 426 -38.12 7.90 36.12
N GLN A 427 -39.16 8.39 36.80
CA GLN A 427 -40.28 7.56 37.20
C GLN A 427 -41.05 6.93 36.03
N GLU A 428 -41.04 7.59 34.87
CA GLU A 428 -41.72 7.15 33.66
C GLU A 428 -40.87 6.22 32.78
N GLU A 429 -39.61 6.00 33.18
CA GLU A 429 -38.77 5.07 32.43
C GLU A 429 -39.27 3.64 32.51
N MET A 430 -39.25 2.96 31.34
CA MET A 430 -39.79 1.58 31.22
C MET A 430 -39.08 0.62 32.18
N SER A 431 -37.79 0.78 32.43
CA SER A 431 -37.07 -0.06 33.43
C SER A 431 -37.62 0.09 34.82
N VAL A 432 -37.98 1.31 35.24
CA VAL A 432 -38.61 1.61 36.54
C VAL A 432 -40.02 1.05 36.59
N ILE A 433 -40.83 1.27 35.59
CA ILE A 433 -42.18 0.71 35.47
C ILE A 433 -42.17 -0.81 35.55
N ARG A 434 -41.26 -1.48 34.80
CA ARG A 434 -41.13 -2.94 34.81
C ARG A 434 -40.70 -3.49 36.16
N LEU A 435 -39.85 -2.78 36.88
CA LEU A 435 -39.45 -3.20 38.25
C LEU A 435 -40.60 -3.01 39.24
N LYS A 436 -41.34 -1.88 39.18
CA LYS A 436 -42.55 -1.65 39.98
C LYS A 436 -43.65 -2.72 39.72
N GLU A 437 -43.93 -3.00 38.42
CA GLU A 437 -44.88 -4.03 38.01
C GLU A 437 -44.52 -5.41 38.61
N ALA A 438 -43.22 -5.77 38.55
CA ALA A 438 -42.76 -7.04 39.14
C ALA A 438 -42.92 -7.07 40.65
N CYS A 439 -42.60 -5.97 41.35
CA CYS A 439 -42.83 -5.88 42.81
C CYS A 439 -44.30 -6.00 43.17
N VAL A 440 -45.18 -5.28 42.50
CA VAL A 440 -46.64 -5.37 42.72
C VAL A 440 -47.15 -6.80 42.45
N GLY A 441 -46.67 -7.44 41.39
CA GLY A 441 -47.01 -8.84 41.08
C GLY A 441 -46.59 -9.79 42.19
N PHE A 442 -45.38 -9.62 42.75
CA PHE A 442 -44.87 -10.49 43.83
C PHE A 442 -45.44 -10.17 45.20
N ILE A 443 -45.96 -8.99 45.45
CA ILE A 443 -46.77 -8.71 46.66
C ILE A 443 -48.08 -9.47 46.60
N LYS A 444 -48.74 -9.55 45.41
CA LYS A 444 -50.00 -10.30 45.22
C LYS A 444 -49.76 -11.81 45.18
N THR A 445 -48.70 -12.25 44.54
CA THR A 445 -48.39 -13.68 44.39
C THR A 445 -46.89 -13.86 44.65
N PRO A 446 -46.52 -14.16 45.92
CA PRO A 446 -45.13 -14.30 46.31
C PRO A 446 -44.39 -15.35 45.48
N PRO A 447 -43.14 -15.09 45.06
CA PRO A 447 -42.35 -16.05 44.32
C PRO A 447 -41.95 -17.25 45.19
N ASP A 448 -41.65 -18.38 44.55
CA ASP A 448 -41.16 -19.62 45.20
C ASP A 448 -39.99 -19.31 46.18
N ASN A 449 -39.87 -20.11 47.24
CA ASN A 449 -38.80 -19.98 48.22
C ASN A 449 -37.41 -20.05 47.64
N ASN A 450 -37.23 -20.76 46.53
CA ASN A 450 -35.96 -20.87 45.79
C ASN A 450 -35.70 -19.74 44.78
N TRP A 451 -36.63 -18.79 44.66
CA TRP A 451 -36.43 -17.66 43.73
C TRP A 451 -35.23 -16.79 44.11
N LYS A 452 -34.33 -16.61 43.18
CA LYS A 452 -33.04 -15.92 43.35
C LYS A 452 -32.99 -14.52 42.67
N GLY A 453 -34.11 -13.88 42.47
CA GLY A 453 -34.18 -12.59 41.79
C GLY A 453 -33.90 -12.70 40.30
N VAL A 454 -34.19 -13.84 39.67
CA VAL A 454 -33.95 -14.06 38.24
C VAL A 454 -35.26 -13.94 37.50
N ARG A 455 -35.26 -13.12 36.46
CA ARG A 455 -36.38 -12.99 35.51
C ARG A 455 -36.19 -13.98 34.36
N ILE A 456 -37.24 -14.70 34.00
CA ILE A 456 -37.23 -15.61 32.86
C ILE A 456 -37.82 -14.88 31.67
N PHE A 457 -37.03 -14.66 30.63
CA PHE A 457 -37.49 -14.09 29.37
C PHE A 457 -37.99 -15.20 28.45
N ASN A 458 -39.30 -15.17 28.16
CA ASN A 458 -39.87 -15.95 27.07
C ASN A 458 -39.47 -15.23 25.77
N ARG A 459 -39.08 -15.98 24.74
CA ARG A 459 -38.72 -15.43 23.43
C ARG A 459 -39.71 -14.44 22.91
#